data_e192eb0d0afa56ccbf65c36879b9de6c
#
_entry.id   e192eb0d0afa56ccbf65c36879b9de6c
#
_cell.length_a   1.000
_cell.length_b   1.000
_cell.length_c   1.000
_cell.angle_alpha   90.00
_cell.angle_beta   90.00
_cell.angle_gamma   90.00
#
_symmetry.space_group_name_H-M   'P 1'
#
loop_
_entity.id
_entity.type
_entity.pdbx_description
1 polymer ?
#
loop_
_entity_poly.entity_id
_entity_poly.type
_entity_poly.pdbx_seq_one_letter_code
_entity_poly.pdbx_strand_id
1 'polypeptide(L)'
;MPLVACDDSLLTVIDLQPRFWAERLDAEDKRRAEEAARRAAWLAAAAHALGVPAVITEEDPEINGPTDEAVLAPLRASAPVFTKTVFGLADCPEIMAAVRSTRRRTALLAGFETDVCVTHSAVGLGEAGYRVVIVEDAVYSPFGAHLPGIVRLRDLGFELMHCKNVYYDWIRTLPAARAFQEHNPELAHPPGFSL
;
A
#
# COMPACT_ATOMS: atom_id res chain seq x y z
N MET A 1 -9.20 -13.26 13.02
CA MET A 1 -8.61 -13.68 11.74
C MET A 1 -7.19 -14.18 11.95
N PRO A 2 -6.63 -15.06 11.12
CA PRO A 2 -5.23 -15.47 11.25
C PRO A 2 -4.28 -14.30 10.90
N LEU A 3 -3.02 -14.37 11.37
CA LEU A 3 -1.97 -13.43 10.99
C LEU A 3 -1.82 -13.39 9.46
N VAL A 4 -1.35 -12.27 8.92
CA VAL A 4 -1.11 -12.11 7.48
C VAL A 4 0.07 -12.97 7.06
N ALA A 5 -0.14 -13.90 6.13
CA ALA A 5 0.92 -14.79 5.64
C ALA A 5 1.66 -14.16 4.47
N CYS A 6 2.99 -14.15 4.52
CA CYS A 6 3.84 -13.58 3.46
C CYS A 6 3.57 -14.25 2.10
N ASP A 7 3.45 -15.57 2.10
CA ASP A 7 3.21 -16.39 0.91
C ASP A 7 1.77 -16.34 0.37
N ASP A 8 0.83 -15.70 1.09
CA ASP A 8 -0.55 -15.45 0.63
C ASP A 8 -0.84 -13.95 0.40
N SER A 9 0.17 -13.10 0.56
CA SER A 9 0.06 -11.65 0.44
C SER A 9 0.37 -11.14 -0.96
N LEU A 10 -0.36 -10.11 -1.39
CA LEU A 10 0.03 -9.19 -2.44
C LEU A 10 -0.07 -7.74 -1.92
N LEU A 11 0.83 -6.88 -2.36
CA LEU A 11 0.76 -5.44 -2.07
C LEU A 11 0.12 -4.71 -3.25
N THR A 12 -0.91 -3.89 -2.99
CA THR A 12 -1.43 -2.94 -3.97
C THR A 12 -1.04 -1.54 -3.54
N VAL A 13 -0.24 -0.85 -4.37
CA VAL A 13 0.10 0.55 -4.17
C VAL A 13 -0.83 1.38 -5.04
N ILE A 14 -1.72 2.13 -4.39
CA ILE A 14 -2.81 2.85 -5.04
C ILE A 14 -2.44 4.32 -5.15
N ASP A 15 -2.27 4.80 -6.39
CA ASP A 15 -2.17 6.19 -6.78
C ASP A 15 -1.22 7.02 -5.88
N LEU A 16 -0.06 6.45 -5.55
CA LEU A 16 0.95 7.13 -4.74
C LEU A 16 1.76 8.11 -5.60
N GLN A 17 1.08 9.15 -6.07
CA GLN A 17 1.59 10.15 -7.00
C GLN A 17 1.87 11.46 -6.25
N PRO A 18 3.13 11.98 -6.26
CA PRO A 18 3.52 13.16 -5.46
C PRO A 18 2.67 14.40 -5.66
N ARG A 19 2.00 14.55 -6.81
CA ARG A 19 1.14 15.69 -7.06
C ARG A 19 -0.08 15.78 -6.16
N PHE A 20 -0.54 14.66 -5.60
CA PHE A 20 -1.62 14.66 -4.61
C PHE A 20 -1.29 15.44 -3.33
N TRP A 21 0.02 15.61 -3.02
CA TRP A 21 0.44 16.32 -1.81
C TRP A 21 1.42 17.48 -2.04
N ALA A 22 1.84 17.76 -3.30
CA ALA A 22 2.90 18.74 -3.56
C ALA A 22 2.43 20.18 -3.49
N GLU A 23 1.27 20.54 -3.99
CA GLU A 23 0.97 21.94 -4.36
C GLU A 23 -0.22 22.58 -3.64
N ARG A 24 -1.08 21.84 -2.95
CA ARG A 24 -2.36 22.34 -2.42
C ARG A 24 -2.59 22.14 -0.94
N LEU A 25 -1.66 21.48 -0.26
CA LEU A 25 -1.82 21.10 1.13
C LEU A 25 -1.20 22.14 2.06
N ASP A 26 -1.80 22.32 3.23
CA ASP A 26 -1.12 23.00 4.32
C ASP A 26 0.08 22.19 4.82
N ALA A 27 0.89 22.78 5.69
CA ALA A 27 2.14 22.17 6.14
C ALA A 27 1.92 20.86 6.93
N GLU A 28 0.81 20.74 7.64
CA GLU A 28 0.50 19.55 8.44
C GLU A 28 0.00 18.42 7.56
N ASP A 29 -0.94 18.68 6.64
CA ASP A 29 -1.41 17.70 5.67
C ASP A 29 -0.26 17.19 4.79
N LYS A 30 0.59 18.11 4.31
CA LYS A 30 1.78 17.74 3.53
C LYS A 30 2.71 16.82 4.31
N ARG A 31 3.03 17.15 5.56
CA ARG A 31 3.88 16.33 6.41
C ARG A 31 3.31 14.92 6.61
N ARG A 32 2.00 14.81 6.87
CA ARG A 32 1.32 13.52 7.05
C ARG A 32 1.30 12.69 5.76
N ALA A 33 1.01 13.33 4.64
CA ALA A 33 1.05 12.69 3.33
C ALA A 33 2.45 12.13 3.02
N GLU A 34 3.50 12.94 3.22
CA GLU A 34 4.89 12.50 3.05
C GLU A 34 5.29 11.38 4.01
N GLU A 35 4.79 11.38 5.25
CA GLU A 35 5.02 10.27 6.20
C GLU A 35 4.37 8.98 5.72
N ALA A 36 3.12 9.02 5.28
CA ALA A 36 2.42 7.87 4.72
C ALA A 36 3.12 7.35 3.45
N ALA A 37 3.53 8.25 2.55
CA ALA A 37 4.26 7.91 1.34
C ALA A 37 5.60 7.22 1.65
N ARG A 38 6.39 7.73 2.62
CA ARG A 38 7.65 7.09 3.04
C ARG A 38 7.42 5.69 3.63
N ARG A 39 6.33 5.49 4.40
CA ARG A 39 5.98 4.17 4.95
C ARG A 39 5.53 3.21 3.86
N ALA A 40 4.74 3.69 2.90
CA ALA A 40 4.34 2.89 1.73
C ALA A 40 5.56 2.47 0.90
N ALA A 41 6.53 3.37 0.68
CA ALA A 41 7.78 3.08 -0.03
C ALA A 41 8.62 2.04 0.72
N TRP A 42 8.76 2.18 2.04
CA TRP A 42 9.45 1.18 2.86
C TRP A 42 8.75 -0.19 2.79
N LEU A 43 7.42 -0.21 2.90
CA LEU A 43 6.64 -1.45 2.82
C LEU A 43 6.79 -2.11 1.43
N ALA A 44 6.83 -1.32 0.36
CA ALA A 44 7.04 -1.78 -1.00
C ALA A 44 8.41 -2.45 -1.15
N ALA A 45 9.47 -1.84 -0.61
CA ALA A 45 10.81 -2.40 -0.61
C ALA A 45 10.90 -3.68 0.24
N ALA A 46 10.28 -3.69 1.43
CA ALA A 46 10.21 -4.88 2.28
C ALA A 46 9.42 -6.02 1.60
N ALA A 47 8.31 -5.72 0.94
CA ALA A 47 7.53 -6.68 0.16
C ALA A 47 8.39 -7.31 -0.95
N HIS A 48 9.13 -6.48 -1.71
CA HIS A 48 10.05 -6.95 -2.74
C HIS A 48 11.13 -7.87 -2.16
N ALA A 49 11.80 -7.46 -1.09
CA ALA A 49 12.86 -8.25 -0.44
C ALA A 49 12.35 -9.60 0.09
N LEU A 50 11.07 -9.69 0.46
CA LEU A 50 10.41 -10.92 0.94
C LEU A 50 9.71 -11.72 -0.17
N GLY A 51 9.77 -11.28 -1.44
CA GLY A 51 9.14 -11.96 -2.56
C GLY A 51 7.61 -11.85 -2.58
N VAL A 52 7.05 -10.83 -1.90
CA VAL A 52 5.63 -10.50 -1.98
C VAL A 52 5.38 -9.75 -3.30
N PRO A 53 4.51 -10.25 -4.20
CA PRO A 53 4.21 -9.55 -5.43
C PRO A 53 3.49 -8.22 -5.16
N ALA A 54 3.70 -7.25 -6.05
CA ALA A 54 3.02 -5.97 -5.98
C ALA A 54 2.32 -5.62 -7.30
N VAL A 55 1.26 -4.82 -7.20
CA VAL A 55 0.55 -4.17 -8.32
C VAL A 55 0.45 -2.69 -7.97
N ILE A 56 0.79 -1.82 -8.91
CA ILE A 56 0.80 -0.37 -8.73
C ILE A 56 -0.24 0.24 -9.66
N THR A 57 -1.00 1.21 -9.16
CA THR A 57 -1.94 1.99 -9.96
C THR A 57 -1.57 3.47 -9.97
N GLU A 58 -1.89 4.13 -11.07
CA GLU A 58 -1.78 5.58 -11.27
C GLU A 58 -3.11 6.12 -11.76
N GLU A 59 -3.66 7.08 -11.03
CA GLU A 59 -4.83 7.82 -11.48
C GLU A 59 -4.40 8.95 -12.40
N ASP A 60 -4.83 8.91 -13.66
CA ASP A 60 -4.58 9.94 -14.66
C ASP A 60 -3.15 10.55 -14.59
N PRO A 61 -2.12 9.79 -14.96
CA PRO A 61 -0.72 10.24 -14.79
C PRO A 61 -0.35 11.43 -15.68
N GLU A 62 -1.15 11.76 -16.70
CA GLU A 62 -0.98 12.99 -17.47
C GLU A 62 -1.26 14.23 -16.61
N ILE A 63 -2.21 14.13 -15.69
CA ILE A 63 -2.57 15.20 -14.75
C ILE A 63 -1.79 15.05 -13.44
N ASN A 64 -1.76 13.85 -12.85
CA ASN A 64 -1.25 13.63 -11.50
C ASN A 64 0.24 13.25 -11.45
N GLY A 65 0.87 13.06 -12.61
CA GLY A 65 2.27 12.60 -12.71
C GLY A 65 2.40 11.11 -12.38
N PRO A 66 3.64 10.56 -12.43
CA PRO A 66 3.91 9.16 -12.14
C PRO A 66 3.89 8.89 -10.63
N THR A 67 3.83 7.60 -10.29
CA THR A 67 4.05 7.10 -8.92
C THR A 67 5.40 7.57 -8.35
N ASP A 68 5.46 7.82 -7.05
CA ASP A 68 6.67 8.23 -6.34
C ASP A 68 7.84 7.28 -6.62
N GLU A 69 8.99 7.84 -6.96
CA GLU A 69 10.18 7.08 -7.32
C GLU A 69 10.68 6.18 -6.18
N ALA A 70 10.50 6.57 -4.93
CA ALA A 70 10.88 5.74 -3.79
C ALA A 70 10.08 4.42 -3.72
N VAL A 71 8.86 4.40 -4.28
CA VAL A 71 8.06 3.18 -4.44
C VAL A 71 8.46 2.42 -5.70
N LEU A 72 8.67 3.13 -6.80
CA LEU A 72 8.98 2.49 -8.08
C LEU A 72 10.35 1.83 -8.09
N ALA A 73 11.38 2.45 -7.50
CA ALA A 73 12.76 1.98 -7.57
C ALA A 73 12.92 0.50 -7.15
N PRO A 74 12.42 0.04 -5.99
CA PRO A 74 12.55 -1.36 -5.60
C PRO A 74 11.65 -2.30 -6.41
N LEU A 75 10.55 -1.82 -6.97
CA LEU A 75 9.53 -2.64 -7.64
C LEU A 75 9.62 -2.65 -9.16
N ARG A 76 10.43 -1.76 -9.77
CA ARG A 76 10.47 -1.48 -11.23
C ARG A 76 10.61 -2.73 -12.11
N ALA A 77 11.35 -3.72 -11.66
CA ALA A 77 11.58 -4.95 -12.42
C ALA A 77 10.53 -6.05 -12.15
N SER A 78 9.69 -5.89 -11.14
CA SER A 78 8.84 -6.97 -10.62
C SER A 78 7.36 -6.64 -10.52
N ALA A 79 6.98 -5.36 -10.47
CA ALA A 79 5.59 -4.94 -10.34
C ALA A 79 5.11 -4.19 -11.58
N PRO A 80 3.95 -4.58 -12.15
CA PRO A 80 3.32 -3.80 -13.22
C PRO A 80 2.71 -2.51 -12.66
N VAL A 81 2.79 -1.44 -13.46
CA VAL A 81 2.13 -0.16 -13.21
C VAL A 81 0.97 -0.01 -14.18
N PHE A 82 -0.21 0.29 -13.68
CA PHE A 82 -1.43 0.44 -14.47
C PHE A 82 -2.01 1.85 -14.31
N THR A 83 -2.37 2.45 -15.42
CA THR A 83 -3.16 3.70 -15.42
C THR A 83 -4.64 3.37 -15.27
N LYS A 84 -5.35 4.17 -14.48
CA LYS A 84 -6.80 4.09 -14.34
C LYS A 84 -7.44 5.48 -14.34
N THR A 85 -8.71 5.53 -14.79
CA THR A 85 -9.57 6.73 -14.77
C THR A 85 -10.84 6.52 -13.93
N VAL A 86 -10.86 5.42 -13.19
CA VAL A 86 -11.89 5.07 -12.20
C VAL A 86 -11.26 5.00 -10.82
N PHE A 87 -12.03 5.18 -9.77
CA PHE A 87 -11.47 5.22 -8.41
C PHE A 87 -11.04 3.84 -7.91
N GLY A 88 -11.87 2.80 -8.11
CA GLY A 88 -11.56 1.45 -7.66
C GLY A 88 -10.72 0.68 -8.67
N LEU A 89 -9.61 0.07 -8.23
CA LEU A 89 -8.78 -0.77 -9.12
C LEU A 89 -9.54 -2.00 -9.63
N ALA A 90 -10.54 -2.47 -8.90
CA ALA A 90 -11.32 -3.64 -9.28
C ALA A 90 -12.28 -3.39 -10.46
N ASP A 91 -12.55 -2.13 -10.77
CA ASP A 91 -13.33 -1.72 -11.93
C ASP A 91 -12.52 -1.79 -13.24
N CYS A 92 -11.20 -2.06 -13.15
CA CYS A 92 -10.31 -2.25 -14.30
C CYS A 92 -10.01 -3.74 -14.50
N PRO A 93 -10.55 -4.38 -15.56
CA PRO A 93 -10.37 -5.82 -15.81
C PRO A 93 -8.90 -6.24 -15.92
N GLU A 94 -8.05 -5.42 -16.52
CA GLU A 94 -6.61 -5.66 -16.67
C GLU A 94 -5.86 -5.62 -15.32
N ILE A 95 -6.21 -4.70 -14.43
CA ILE A 95 -5.64 -4.64 -13.08
C ILE A 95 -6.06 -5.89 -12.30
N MET A 96 -7.33 -6.25 -12.35
CA MET A 96 -7.82 -7.45 -11.71
C MET A 96 -7.24 -8.74 -12.31
N ALA A 97 -6.92 -8.78 -13.60
CA ALA A 97 -6.18 -9.89 -14.20
C ALA A 97 -4.78 -10.01 -13.61
N ALA A 98 -4.06 -8.90 -13.44
CA ALA A 98 -2.74 -8.86 -12.80
C ALA A 98 -2.83 -9.30 -11.33
N VAL A 99 -3.80 -8.78 -10.57
CA VAL A 99 -4.05 -9.18 -9.18
C VAL A 99 -4.28 -10.69 -9.07
N ARG A 100 -5.16 -11.26 -9.89
CA ARG A 100 -5.44 -12.70 -9.92
C ARG A 100 -4.23 -13.54 -10.34
N SER A 101 -3.38 -13.03 -11.24
CA SER A 101 -2.18 -13.74 -11.70
C SER A 101 -1.17 -14.00 -10.58
N THR A 102 -1.20 -13.21 -9.52
CA THR A 102 -0.35 -13.41 -8.33
C THR A 102 -0.69 -14.68 -7.56
N ARG A 103 -1.92 -15.19 -7.71
CA ARG A 103 -2.47 -16.34 -6.96
C ARG A 103 -2.46 -16.14 -5.45
N ARG A 104 -2.45 -14.89 -4.98
CA ARG A 104 -2.55 -14.53 -3.56
C ARG A 104 -4.00 -14.23 -3.20
N ARG A 105 -4.35 -14.32 -1.94
CA ARG A 105 -5.72 -14.12 -1.46
C ARG A 105 -5.86 -12.98 -0.47
N THR A 106 -4.73 -12.48 0.05
CA THR A 106 -4.68 -11.35 0.97
C THR A 106 -4.08 -10.14 0.24
N ALA A 107 -4.90 -9.11 0.02
CA ALA A 107 -4.49 -7.84 -0.57
C ALA A 107 -4.21 -6.82 0.53
N LEU A 108 -2.97 -6.33 0.60
CA LEU A 108 -2.59 -5.21 1.45
C LEU A 108 -2.63 -3.92 0.62
N LEU A 109 -3.33 -2.90 1.12
CA LEU A 109 -3.54 -1.64 0.42
C LEU A 109 -2.73 -0.53 1.09
N ALA A 110 -1.91 0.16 0.30
CA ALA A 110 -1.20 1.39 0.65
C ALA A 110 -1.42 2.42 -0.46
N GLY A 111 -1.32 3.72 -0.15
CA GLY A 111 -1.45 4.79 -1.15
C GLY A 111 -2.51 5.84 -0.85
N PHE A 112 -3.04 6.49 -1.88
CA PHE A 112 -3.91 7.68 -1.80
C PHE A 112 -5.16 7.55 -2.68
N GLU A 113 -6.27 8.20 -2.36
CA GLU A 113 -6.64 8.77 -1.07
C GLU A 113 -7.44 7.73 -0.28
N THR A 114 -7.31 7.75 1.06
CA THR A 114 -7.93 6.76 1.97
C THR A 114 -9.44 6.63 1.75
N ASP A 115 -10.15 7.77 1.68
CA ASP A 115 -11.62 7.83 1.58
C ASP A 115 -12.15 7.67 0.14
N VAL A 116 -11.27 7.73 -0.87
CA VAL A 116 -11.64 7.62 -2.29
C VAL A 116 -11.05 6.33 -2.89
N CYS A 117 -9.89 6.41 -3.54
CA CYS A 117 -9.35 5.31 -4.34
C CYS A 117 -9.01 4.07 -3.50
N VAL A 118 -8.49 4.25 -2.28
CA VAL A 118 -8.23 3.14 -1.35
C VAL A 118 -9.54 2.47 -0.93
N THR A 119 -10.56 3.26 -0.52
CA THR A 119 -11.86 2.72 -0.11
C THR A 119 -12.56 1.99 -1.27
N HIS A 120 -12.63 2.59 -2.47
CA HIS A 120 -13.24 1.94 -3.63
C HIS A 120 -12.51 0.65 -4.02
N SER A 121 -11.18 0.66 -3.98
CA SER A 121 -10.37 -0.53 -4.26
C SER A 121 -10.57 -1.62 -3.21
N ALA A 122 -10.67 -1.24 -1.93
CA ALA A 122 -10.93 -2.18 -0.84
C ALA A 122 -12.28 -2.89 -1.02
N VAL A 123 -13.34 -2.12 -1.32
CA VAL A 123 -14.69 -2.68 -1.55
C VAL A 123 -14.66 -3.65 -2.73
N GLY A 124 -14.13 -3.24 -3.88
CA GLY A 124 -14.12 -4.08 -5.07
C GLY A 124 -13.28 -5.35 -4.92
N LEU A 125 -12.12 -5.27 -4.23
CA LEU A 125 -11.32 -6.45 -3.89
C LEU A 125 -12.05 -7.37 -2.90
N GLY A 126 -12.73 -6.82 -1.89
CA GLY A 126 -13.56 -7.59 -0.95
C GLY A 126 -14.69 -8.32 -1.65
N GLU A 127 -15.41 -7.66 -2.57
CA GLU A 127 -16.45 -8.27 -3.41
C GLU A 127 -15.89 -9.37 -4.34
N ALA A 128 -14.64 -9.22 -4.78
CA ALA A 128 -13.93 -10.23 -5.56
C ALA A 128 -13.41 -11.41 -4.71
N GLY A 129 -13.64 -11.41 -3.39
CA GLY A 129 -13.33 -12.50 -2.46
C GLY A 129 -11.93 -12.45 -1.84
N TYR A 130 -11.22 -11.32 -1.93
CA TYR A 130 -9.93 -11.13 -1.26
C TYR A 130 -10.13 -10.80 0.23
N ARG A 131 -9.23 -11.30 1.08
CA ARG A 131 -9.00 -10.71 2.38
C ARG A 131 -8.30 -9.37 2.15
N VAL A 132 -8.91 -8.28 2.59
CA VAL A 132 -8.38 -6.93 2.39
C VAL A 132 -7.84 -6.39 3.71
N VAL A 133 -6.61 -5.92 3.68
CA VAL A 133 -5.91 -5.29 4.81
C VAL A 133 -5.50 -3.89 4.38
N ILE A 134 -5.99 -2.89 5.09
CA ILE A 134 -5.56 -1.49 4.90
C ILE A 134 -4.34 -1.24 5.77
N VAL A 135 -3.24 -0.79 5.16
CA VAL A 135 -2.06 -0.41 5.92
C VAL A 135 -2.23 1.05 6.36
N GLU A 136 -2.84 1.22 7.54
CA GLU A 136 -3.39 2.49 8.04
C GLU A 136 -2.35 3.63 8.07
N ASP A 137 -1.11 3.33 8.38
CA ASP A 137 -0.03 4.30 8.43
C ASP A 137 0.71 4.50 7.09
N ALA A 138 0.27 3.79 6.04
CA ALA A 138 0.76 3.91 4.67
C ALA A 138 -0.33 4.38 3.68
N VAL A 139 -1.47 4.85 4.19
CA VAL A 139 -2.53 5.52 3.43
C VAL A 139 -2.77 6.91 4.00
N TYR A 140 -3.23 7.85 3.18
CA TYR A 140 -3.58 9.19 3.65
C TYR A 140 -4.62 9.85 2.74
N SER A 141 -5.38 10.79 3.32
CA SER A 141 -6.23 11.76 2.63
C SER A 141 -6.09 13.11 3.30
N PRO A 142 -5.94 14.20 2.55
CA PRO A 142 -5.84 15.56 3.09
C PRO A 142 -7.21 16.14 3.53
N PHE A 143 -7.20 17.38 3.97
CA PHE A 143 -8.39 18.19 4.31
C PHE A 143 -9.30 17.55 5.37
N GLY A 144 -8.72 16.75 6.29
CA GLY A 144 -9.45 16.07 7.36
C GLY A 144 -10.24 14.84 6.91
N ALA A 145 -10.12 14.40 5.66
CA ALA A 145 -10.85 13.26 5.10
C ALA A 145 -10.26 11.88 5.53
N HIS A 146 -8.99 11.85 5.95
CA HIS A 146 -8.31 10.59 6.31
C HIS A 146 -9.03 9.82 7.42
N LEU A 147 -9.28 10.46 8.57
CA LEU A 147 -9.91 9.77 9.71
C LEU A 147 -11.34 9.28 9.39
N PRO A 148 -12.22 10.10 8.77
CA PRO A 148 -13.51 9.60 8.27
C PRO A 148 -13.37 8.40 7.31
N GLY A 149 -12.38 8.41 6.42
CA GLY A 149 -12.08 7.30 5.52
C GLY A 149 -11.70 6.03 6.28
N ILE A 150 -10.81 6.13 7.27
CA ILE A 150 -10.42 5.00 8.14
C ILE A 150 -11.63 4.45 8.92
N VAL A 151 -12.46 5.33 9.48
CA VAL A 151 -13.69 4.91 10.19
C VAL A 151 -14.61 4.15 9.24
N ARG A 152 -14.84 4.69 8.03
CA ARG A 152 -15.66 4.03 7.00
C ARG A 152 -15.12 2.64 6.64
N LEU A 153 -13.82 2.50 6.41
CA LEU A 153 -13.19 1.22 6.10
C LEU A 153 -13.38 0.20 7.22
N ARG A 154 -13.22 0.63 8.48
CA ARG A 154 -13.48 -0.20 9.66
C ARG A 154 -14.94 -0.64 9.76
N ASP A 155 -15.88 0.28 9.54
CA ASP A 155 -17.33 0.00 9.61
C ASP A 155 -17.77 -0.95 8.48
N LEU A 156 -17.08 -0.92 7.32
CA LEU A 156 -17.24 -1.89 6.25
C LEU A 156 -16.64 -3.28 6.57
N GLY A 157 -15.94 -3.42 7.70
CA GLY A 157 -15.39 -4.69 8.17
C GLY A 157 -13.99 -5.01 7.66
N PHE A 158 -13.30 -4.05 7.05
CA PHE A 158 -11.91 -4.25 6.60
C PHE A 158 -10.93 -4.24 7.78
N GLU A 159 -9.87 -5.03 7.63
CA GLU A 159 -8.80 -5.12 8.62
C GLU A 159 -7.85 -3.93 8.48
N LEU A 160 -7.50 -3.31 9.60
CA LEU A 160 -6.54 -2.21 9.66
C LEU A 160 -5.28 -2.67 10.36
N MET A 161 -4.13 -2.44 9.75
CA MET A 161 -2.82 -2.78 10.29
C MET A 161 -1.83 -1.65 10.01
N HIS A 162 -0.78 -1.54 10.83
CA HIS A 162 0.38 -0.68 10.52
C HIS A 162 1.47 -1.47 9.79
N CYS A 163 2.35 -0.79 9.07
CA CYS A 163 3.52 -1.39 8.42
C CYS A 163 4.29 -2.33 9.35
N LYS A 164 4.47 -1.92 10.61
CA LYS A 164 5.13 -2.73 11.64
C LYS A 164 4.43 -4.06 11.88
N ASN A 165 3.10 -4.05 11.99
CA ASN A 165 2.33 -5.29 12.21
C ASN A 165 2.45 -6.22 10.99
N VAL A 166 2.32 -5.67 9.78
CA VAL A 166 2.48 -6.42 8.53
C VAL A 166 3.85 -7.07 8.45
N TYR A 167 4.92 -6.30 8.73
CA TYR A 167 6.29 -6.83 8.73
C TYR A 167 6.44 -8.01 9.69
N TYR A 168 5.99 -7.88 10.95
CA TYR A 168 6.13 -8.98 11.92
C TYR A 168 5.22 -10.16 11.61
N ASP A 169 4.08 -9.94 10.98
CA ASP A 169 3.23 -10.99 10.47
C ASP A 169 3.90 -11.77 9.33
N TRP A 170 4.70 -11.13 8.50
CA TRP A 170 5.47 -11.77 7.43
C TRP A 170 6.71 -12.52 7.95
N ILE A 171 7.44 -11.91 8.86
CA ILE A 171 8.74 -12.43 9.35
C ILE A 171 8.58 -13.57 10.38
N ARG A 172 7.61 -13.48 11.28
CA ARG A 172 7.21 -14.49 12.26
C ARG A 172 8.22 -14.81 13.38
N THR A 173 9.53 -14.75 13.16
CA THR A 173 10.52 -15.22 14.12
C THR A 173 11.71 -14.26 14.28
N LEU A 174 12.31 -14.23 15.46
CA LEU A 174 13.51 -13.42 15.72
C LEU A 174 14.70 -13.78 14.80
N PRO A 175 15.01 -15.06 14.54
CA PRO A 175 16.06 -15.40 13.59
C PRO A 175 15.80 -14.85 12.18
N ALA A 176 14.55 -14.94 11.68
CA ALA A 176 14.19 -14.38 10.38
C ALA A 176 14.28 -12.86 10.36
N ALA A 177 13.88 -12.16 11.45
CA ALA A 177 14.01 -10.71 11.55
C ALA A 177 15.47 -10.25 11.50
N ARG A 178 16.36 -10.93 12.21
CA ARG A 178 17.80 -10.67 12.18
C ARG A 178 18.38 -10.90 10.78
N ALA A 179 18.07 -12.03 10.16
CA ALA A 179 18.51 -12.32 8.81
C ALA A 179 18.01 -11.29 7.80
N PHE A 180 16.74 -10.84 7.91
CA PHE A 180 16.21 -9.78 7.06
C PHE A 180 17.01 -8.48 7.19
N GLN A 181 17.29 -8.03 8.41
CA GLN A 181 18.05 -6.81 8.67
C GLN A 181 19.51 -6.90 8.19
N GLU A 182 20.14 -8.07 8.34
CA GLU A 182 21.49 -8.32 7.84
C GLU A 182 21.59 -8.30 6.32
N HIS A 183 20.56 -8.82 5.61
CA HIS A 183 20.53 -8.84 4.14
C HIS A 183 20.01 -7.56 3.52
N ASN A 184 19.25 -6.76 4.27
CA ASN A 184 18.62 -5.51 3.80
C ASN A 184 18.88 -4.39 4.81
N PRO A 185 20.14 -3.96 5.00
CA PRO A 185 20.50 -2.96 6.01
C PRO A 185 19.84 -1.60 5.77
N GLU A 186 19.51 -1.25 4.53
CA GLU A 186 18.76 -0.04 4.16
C GLU A 186 17.31 -0.06 4.66
N LEU A 187 16.74 -1.24 4.91
CA LEU A 187 15.38 -1.41 5.42
C LEU A 187 15.33 -1.59 6.95
N ALA A 188 16.49 -1.68 7.63
CA ALA A 188 16.56 -1.90 9.08
C ALA A 188 16.01 -0.72 9.90
N HIS A 189 15.89 0.46 9.30
CA HIS A 189 15.42 1.69 9.94
C HIS A 189 14.17 2.25 9.23
N PRO A 190 12.99 1.62 9.42
CA PRO A 190 11.75 2.09 8.79
C PRO A 190 11.32 3.47 9.30
N PRO A 191 10.60 4.25 8.48
CA PRO A 191 10.13 5.57 8.88
C PRO A 191 9.10 5.50 10.02
N GLY A 192 9.45 6.11 11.16
CA GLY A 192 8.54 6.30 12.29
C GLY A 192 8.35 5.10 13.23
N PHE A 193 9.10 4.00 13.05
CA PHE A 193 9.14 2.89 13.99
C PHE A 193 10.50 2.16 13.96
N SER A 194 10.72 1.25 14.90
CA SER A 194 11.90 0.38 14.93
C SER A 194 11.51 -1.09 14.74
N LEU A 195 12.38 -1.82 14.05
CA LEU A 195 12.30 -3.27 13.92
C LEU A 195 12.97 -4.00 15.09
#